data_ff799e2b39fea227bdbc5f40bb7dbcdc
#
_entry.id   ff799e2b39fea227bdbc5f40bb7dbcdc
#
_cell.length_a   1.000
_cell.length_b   1.000
_cell.length_c   1.000
_cell.angle_alpha   90.00
_cell.angle_beta   90.00
_cell.angle_gamma   90.00
#
_symmetry.space_group_name_H-M   'P 1'
#
loop_
_entity.id
_entity.type
_entity.pdbx_description
1 polymer ?
#
loop_
_entity_poly.entity_id
_entity_poly.type
_entity_poly.pdbx_seq_one_letter_code
_entity_poly.pdbx_strand_id
1 'polypeptide(L)'
;MKKLLVICATLFLTATSMFAIEKITIGDITGGKFAAKSVSGIDPIDGTDMYVRISDDKKQILKCSFRTGKTVDVLFDVNNTMGEKIKDFDGYIMSPDGKRMLIQTQTERIYRRSFKAVYYIYTISSHKLEKLSDGGPQQIPTWSPDGMQVAFVRDNNIYLVKLLYDNAESEVTKDGKKNEIINGVPDWVDEEEFGLSRGHWFSTLTVR
;
A
#
# COMPACT_ATOMS: atom_id res chain seq x y z
N MET A 1 2.07 -64.53 -35.48
CA MET A 1 1.67 -63.90 -34.21
C MET A 1 2.69 -62.85 -33.72
N LYS A 2 3.99 -63.10 -33.62
CA LYS A 2 4.99 -62.11 -33.14
C LYS A 2 5.05 -60.81 -33.96
N LYS A 3 4.94 -60.86 -35.32
CA LYS A 3 4.96 -59.70 -36.20
C LYS A 3 3.70 -58.76 -36.01
N LEU A 4 2.53 -59.36 -35.74
CA LEU A 4 1.30 -58.64 -35.51
C LEU A 4 1.34 -57.90 -34.17
N LEU A 5 1.96 -58.48 -33.14
CA LEU A 5 2.11 -57.90 -31.82
C LEU A 5 3.07 -56.69 -31.83
N VAL A 6 4.11 -56.70 -32.64
CA VAL A 6 5.05 -55.59 -32.84
C VAL A 6 4.36 -54.40 -33.53
N ILE A 7 3.51 -54.66 -34.55
CA ILE A 7 2.78 -53.62 -35.28
C ILE A 7 1.74 -52.93 -34.35
N CYS A 8 1.04 -53.72 -33.52
CA CYS A 8 0.11 -53.14 -32.52
C CYS A 8 0.86 -52.34 -31.47
N ALA A 9 2.03 -52.76 -30.99
CA ALA A 9 2.82 -52.02 -30.02
C ALA A 9 3.37 -50.71 -30.59
N THR A 10 3.80 -50.67 -31.86
CA THR A 10 4.23 -49.43 -32.52
C THR A 10 3.11 -48.47 -32.80
N LEU A 11 1.88 -48.91 -33.14
CA LEU A 11 0.71 -48.05 -33.25
C LEU A 11 0.29 -47.45 -31.90
N PHE A 12 0.45 -48.17 -30.81
CA PHE A 12 0.13 -47.65 -29.47
C PHE A 12 1.13 -46.56 -28.97
N LEU A 13 2.42 -46.69 -29.37
CA LEU A 13 3.43 -45.70 -28.99
C LEU A 13 3.29 -44.35 -29.75
N THR A 14 2.67 -44.36 -30.95
CA THR A 14 2.49 -43.14 -31.74
C THR A 14 1.22 -42.35 -31.37
N ALA A 15 0.31 -42.95 -30.60
CA ALA A 15 -0.94 -42.32 -30.19
C ALA A 15 -0.82 -41.38 -28.96
N THR A 16 0.35 -41.38 -28.30
CA THR A 16 0.50 -40.59 -27.03
C THR A 16 1.08 -39.20 -27.22
N SER A 17 1.27 -38.69 -28.43
CA SER A 17 1.87 -37.37 -28.67
C SER A 17 0.94 -36.35 -29.35
N MET A 18 -0.34 -36.59 -29.40
CA MET A 18 -1.30 -35.53 -29.72
C MET A 18 -1.72 -34.80 -28.46
N PHE A 19 -0.80 -34.06 -27.85
CA PHE A 19 -1.23 -32.94 -26.99
C PHE A 19 -1.96 -31.96 -27.90
N ALA A 20 -3.28 -31.95 -27.80
CA ALA A 20 -4.07 -30.89 -28.43
C ALA A 20 -3.57 -29.56 -27.88
N ILE A 21 -2.95 -28.75 -28.73
CA ILE A 21 -2.62 -27.38 -28.37
C ILE A 21 -3.96 -26.70 -28.08
N GLU A 22 -4.24 -26.49 -26.80
CA GLU A 22 -5.44 -25.80 -26.37
C GLU A 22 -5.40 -24.39 -26.95
N LYS A 23 -6.41 -24.02 -27.75
CA LYS A 23 -6.49 -22.67 -28.33
C LYS A 23 -6.71 -21.66 -27.21
N ILE A 24 -5.83 -20.69 -27.12
CA ILE A 24 -5.98 -19.56 -26.23
C ILE A 24 -7.20 -18.76 -26.66
N THR A 25 -8.13 -18.55 -25.76
CA THR A 25 -9.34 -17.76 -25.98
C THR A 25 -9.18 -16.35 -25.36
N ILE A 26 -10.00 -15.40 -25.82
CA ILE A 26 -10.09 -14.08 -25.20
C ILE A 26 -10.45 -14.22 -23.71
N GLY A 27 -11.34 -15.15 -23.36
CA GLY A 27 -11.72 -15.44 -22.00
C GLY A 27 -10.54 -15.91 -21.13
N ASP A 28 -9.60 -16.71 -21.68
CA ASP A 28 -8.39 -17.12 -20.95
C ASP A 28 -7.49 -15.91 -20.62
N ILE A 29 -7.40 -14.96 -21.55
CA ILE A 29 -6.59 -13.74 -21.37
C ILE A 29 -7.26 -12.79 -20.36
N THR A 30 -8.55 -12.49 -20.56
CA THR A 30 -9.29 -11.55 -19.70
C THR A 30 -9.60 -12.13 -18.31
N GLY A 31 -9.74 -13.46 -18.23
CA GLY A 31 -9.94 -14.18 -16.97
C GLY A 31 -8.67 -14.39 -16.13
N GLY A 32 -7.52 -13.92 -16.63
CA GLY A 32 -6.25 -14.00 -15.89
C GLY A 32 -5.62 -15.39 -15.85
N LYS A 33 -6.00 -16.35 -16.71
CA LYS A 33 -5.43 -17.71 -16.77
C LYS A 33 -3.89 -17.70 -16.92
N PHE A 34 -3.37 -16.69 -17.60
CA PHE A 34 -1.93 -16.51 -17.86
C PHE A 34 -1.31 -15.40 -17.00
N ALA A 35 -2.04 -14.88 -16.01
CA ALA A 35 -1.49 -13.88 -15.12
C ALA A 35 -0.31 -14.46 -14.33
N ALA A 36 0.85 -13.82 -14.43
CA ALA A 36 2.01 -14.21 -13.64
C ALA A 36 1.69 -14.00 -12.15
N LYS A 37 2.07 -14.97 -11.32
CA LYS A 37 2.08 -14.77 -9.87
C LYS A 37 3.19 -13.78 -9.57
N SER A 38 2.82 -12.56 -9.17
CA SER A 38 3.76 -11.54 -8.74
C SER A 38 3.79 -11.46 -7.22
N VAL A 39 4.95 -11.17 -6.67
CA VAL A 39 5.10 -10.76 -5.29
C VAL A 39 5.04 -9.23 -5.29
N SER A 40 4.00 -8.67 -4.69
CA SER A 40 3.80 -7.22 -4.58
C SER A 40 3.66 -6.82 -3.11
N GLY A 41 3.91 -5.53 -2.80
CA GLY A 41 3.71 -5.01 -1.46
C GLY A 41 4.69 -5.58 -0.44
N ILE A 42 5.95 -5.75 -0.85
CA ILE A 42 7.06 -6.09 0.06
C ILE A 42 7.81 -4.79 0.36
N ASP A 43 7.79 -4.38 1.63
CA ASP A 43 8.54 -3.23 2.12
C ASP A 43 9.71 -3.72 2.98
N PRO A 44 10.96 -3.65 2.49
CA PRO A 44 12.13 -4.04 3.27
C PRO A 44 12.27 -3.22 4.55
N ILE A 45 12.73 -3.85 5.63
CA ILE A 45 13.15 -3.14 6.84
C ILE A 45 14.67 -2.97 6.77
N ASP A 46 15.12 -1.73 6.62
CA ASP A 46 16.52 -1.40 6.45
C ASP A 46 17.41 -2.00 7.56
N GLY A 47 18.58 -2.51 7.15
CA GLY A 47 19.56 -3.11 8.05
C GLY A 47 19.16 -4.46 8.65
N THR A 48 18.08 -5.07 8.16
CA THR A 48 17.58 -6.38 8.65
C THR A 48 17.34 -7.38 7.52
N ASP A 49 17.13 -8.66 7.88
CA ASP A 49 16.70 -9.73 6.97
C ASP A 49 15.16 -9.87 7.00
N MET A 50 14.46 -8.75 7.17
CA MET A 50 13.00 -8.72 7.34
C MET A 50 12.33 -7.78 6.34
N TYR A 51 11.08 -8.08 6.07
CA TYR A 51 10.19 -7.21 5.28
C TYR A 51 8.79 -7.15 5.90
N VAL A 52 8.06 -6.13 5.53
CA VAL A 52 6.66 -5.95 5.90
C VAL A 52 5.78 -6.18 4.68
N ARG A 53 4.64 -6.81 4.86
CA ARG A 53 3.62 -6.95 3.83
C ARG A 53 2.21 -6.90 4.42
N ILE A 54 1.25 -6.58 3.60
CA ILE A 54 -0.17 -6.70 3.93
C ILE A 54 -0.60 -8.17 3.73
N SER A 55 -1.43 -8.70 4.62
CA SER A 55 -2.06 -10.02 4.46
C SER A 55 -3.03 -10.03 3.27
N ASP A 56 -3.27 -11.22 2.70
CA ASP A 56 -4.09 -11.37 1.50
C ASP A 56 -5.57 -10.95 1.74
N ASP A 57 -6.04 -11.08 2.98
CA ASP A 57 -7.38 -10.65 3.40
C ASP A 57 -7.47 -9.15 3.79
N LYS A 58 -6.35 -8.41 3.68
CA LYS A 58 -6.23 -6.99 4.05
C LYS A 58 -6.62 -6.66 5.48
N LYS A 59 -6.37 -7.58 6.41
CA LYS A 59 -6.69 -7.38 7.83
C LYS A 59 -5.47 -7.25 8.72
N GLN A 60 -4.30 -7.66 8.22
CA GLN A 60 -3.06 -7.66 9.01
C GLN A 60 -1.89 -7.06 8.23
N ILE A 61 -0.97 -6.44 8.96
CA ILE A 61 0.36 -6.06 8.48
C ILE A 61 1.35 -7.01 9.15
N LEU A 62 2.04 -7.79 8.32
CA LEU A 62 2.88 -8.90 8.74
C LEU A 62 4.35 -8.54 8.57
N LYS A 63 5.17 -8.83 9.59
CA LYS A 63 6.62 -8.83 9.50
C LYS A 63 7.09 -10.22 9.13
N CYS A 64 7.82 -10.35 8.05
CA CYS A 64 8.26 -11.63 7.49
C CYS A 64 9.80 -11.66 7.35
N SER A 65 10.37 -12.87 7.32
CA SER A 65 11.80 -13.06 7.05
C SER A 65 12.04 -13.32 5.57
N PHE A 66 12.97 -12.61 4.94
CA PHE A 66 13.43 -12.88 3.58
C PHE A 66 14.03 -14.28 3.43
N ARG A 67 14.69 -14.79 4.48
CA ARG A 67 15.34 -16.07 4.46
C ARG A 67 14.37 -17.24 4.39
N THR A 68 13.26 -17.15 5.09
CA THR A 68 12.30 -18.27 5.24
C THR A 68 10.97 -18.04 4.55
N GLY A 69 10.65 -16.80 4.17
CA GLY A 69 9.34 -16.40 3.66
C GLY A 69 8.22 -16.46 4.72
N LYS A 70 8.55 -16.81 5.97
CA LYS A 70 7.55 -16.99 7.03
C LYS A 70 7.28 -15.68 7.77
N THR A 71 6.05 -15.55 8.25
CA THR A 71 5.67 -14.49 9.19
C THR A 71 6.41 -14.70 10.52
N VAL A 72 7.04 -13.64 11.00
CA VAL A 72 7.78 -13.60 12.27
C VAL A 72 6.95 -12.88 13.33
N ASP A 73 6.19 -11.85 12.93
CA ASP A 73 5.40 -11.02 13.83
C ASP A 73 4.20 -10.41 13.10
N VAL A 74 3.17 -10.00 13.86
CA VAL A 74 1.99 -9.26 13.37
C VAL A 74 2.08 -7.85 13.92
N LEU A 75 2.43 -6.90 13.06
CA LEU A 75 2.62 -5.50 13.45
C LEU A 75 1.29 -4.75 13.63
N PHE A 76 0.25 -5.16 12.89
CA PHE A 76 -1.10 -4.59 12.96
C PHE A 76 -2.13 -5.66 12.66
N ASP A 77 -3.26 -5.64 13.39
CA ASP A 77 -4.43 -6.48 13.14
C ASP A 77 -5.69 -5.66 13.41
N VAL A 78 -6.59 -5.54 12.43
CA VAL A 78 -7.85 -4.80 12.56
C VAL A 78 -8.72 -5.29 13.74
N ASN A 79 -8.60 -6.56 14.10
CA ASN A 79 -9.35 -7.17 15.20
C ASN A 79 -8.71 -6.90 16.58
N ASN A 80 -7.45 -6.46 16.62
CA ASN A 80 -6.69 -6.24 17.85
C ASN A 80 -6.28 -4.76 17.98
N THR A 81 -7.22 -3.84 17.81
CA THR A 81 -6.98 -2.41 18.01
C THR A 81 -7.68 -1.91 19.26
N MET A 82 -7.05 -0.94 19.94
CA MET A 82 -7.64 -0.15 21.02
C MET A 82 -8.04 1.23 20.47
N GLY A 83 -9.19 1.75 20.87
CA GLY A 83 -9.75 3.00 20.36
C GLY A 83 -10.62 2.78 19.12
N GLU A 84 -10.28 3.40 18.01
CA GLU A 84 -11.04 3.31 16.76
C GLU A 84 -11.09 1.88 16.20
N LYS A 85 -12.16 1.57 15.46
CA LYS A 85 -12.37 0.29 14.82
C LYS A 85 -12.55 0.45 13.33
N ILE A 86 -11.81 -0.32 12.55
CA ILE A 86 -11.91 -0.40 11.09
C ILE A 86 -12.16 -1.84 10.66
N LYS A 87 -12.76 -2.05 9.50
CA LYS A 87 -13.05 -3.39 8.97
C LYS A 87 -11.90 -3.97 8.16
N ASP A 88 -11.28 -3.12 7.39
CA ASP A 88 -10.20 -3.40 6.46
C ASP A 88 -9.39 -2.11 6.24
N PHE A 89 -8.30 -2.21 5.50
CA PHE A 89 -7.46 -1.09 5.15
C PHE A 89 -6.84 -1.29 3.77
N ASP A 90 -6.47 -0.18 3.13
CA ASP A 90 -5.96 -0.17 1.75
C ASP A 90 -4.43 -0.13 1.68
N GLY A 91 -3.79 0.42 2.72
CA GLY A 91 -2.35 0.60 2.77
C GLY A 91 -1.87 1.11 4.13
N TYR A 92 -0.57 1.29 4.25
CA TYR A 92 0.04 1.86 5.45
C TYR A 92 1.30 2.68 5.10
N ILE A 93 1.70 3.55 6.01
CA ILE A 93 2.97 4.29 5.94
C ILE A 93 3.63 4.19 7.31
N MET A 94 4.79 3.52 7.36
CA MET A 94 5.55 3.38 8.60
C MET A 94 6.17 4.72 9.01
N SER A 95 6.18 5.04 10.30
CA SER A 95 6.92 6.18 10.83
C SER A 95 8.42 5.92 10.74
N PRO A 96 9.28 6.96 10.58
CA PRO A 96 10.73 6.79 10.47
C PRO A 96 11.37 6.09 11.68
N ASP A 97 10.79 6.24 12.87
CA ASP A 97 11.24 5.59 14.10
C ASP A 97 10.73 4.14 14.27
N GLY A 98 9.91 3.65 13.33
CA GLY A 98 9.33 2.30 13.34
C GLY A 98 8.33 2.03 14.46
N LYS A 99 7.86 3.04 15.19
CA LYS A 99 6.99 2.87 16.36
C LYS A 99 5.50 3.05 16.04
N ARG A 100 5.20 3.72 14.94
CA ARG A 100 3.83 4.04 14.52
C ARG A 100 3.62 3.76 13.04
N MET A 101 2.38 3.70 12.65
CA MET A 101 1.96 3.60 11.24
C MET A 101 0.81 4.56 10.99
N LEU A 102 0.73 5.11 9.78
CA LEU A 102 -0.50 5.64 9.24
C LEU A 102 -1.21 4.50 8.53
N ILE A 103 -2.41 4.17 8.96
CA ILE A 103 -3.27 3.15 8.33
C ILE A 103 -4.22 3.87 7.37
N GLN A 104 -4.17 3.50 6.11
CA GLN A 104 -4.96 4.09 5.03
C GLN A 104 -6.26 3.30 4.83
N THR A 105 -7.38 4.00 4.79
CA THR A 105 -8.71 3.42 4.56
C THR A 105 -9.52 4.30 3.61
N GLN A 106 -10.60 3.76 3.05
CA GLN A 106 -11.57 4.51 2.26
C GLN A 106 -10.93 5.33 1.13
N THR A 107 -10.02 4.69 0.39
CA THR A 107 -9.26 5.34 -0.68
C THR A 107 -10.15 5.71 -1.84
N GLU A 108 -10.17 6.98 -2.21
CA GLU A 108 -10.87 7.53 -3.37
C GLU A 108 -9.85 8.11 -4.36
N ARG A 109 -9.80 7.58 -5.58
CA ARG A 109 -8.89 8.04 -6.63
C ARG A 109 -9.31 9.41 -7.13
N ILE A 110 -8.31 10.29 -7.38
CA ILE A 110 -8.49 11.60 -8.00
C ILE A 110 -8.06 11.51 -9.46
N TYR A 111 -6.81 11.11 -9.72
CA TYR A 111 -6.24 10.90 -11.05
C TYR A 111 -5.55 9.53 -11.10
N ARG A 112 -4.60 9.35 -12.02
CA ARG A 112 -3.90 8.07 -12.21
C ARG A 112 -3.12 7.63 -10.98
N ARG A 113 -2.46 8.56 -10.27
CA ARG A 113 -1.58 8.29 -9.13
C ARG A 113 -2.11 8.91 -7.83
N SER A 114 -2.76 10.08 -7.93
CA SER A 114 -3.28 10.79 -6.77
C SER A 114 -4.59 10.20 -6.27
N PHE A 115 -4.76 10.27 -4.99
CA PHE A 115 -5.96 9.84 -4.26
C PHE A 115 -6.08 10.60 -2.94
N LYS A 116 -7.26 10.56 -2.37
CA LYS A 116 -7.52 10.96 -0.99
C LYS A 116 -8.00 9.75 -0.20
N ALA A 117 -7.72 9.70 1.08
CA ALA A 117 -8.09 8.60 1.95
C ALA A 117 -8.30 9.09 3.39
N VAL A 118 -8.95 8.29 4.21
CA VAL A 118 -9.01 8.51 5.65
C VAL A 118 -7.85 7.78 6.29
N TYR A 119 -7.04 8.51 7.06
CA TYR A 119 -5.88 7.95 7.73
C TYR A 119 -6.09 7.87 9.24
N TYR A 120 -5.54 6.82 9.81
CA TYR A 120 -5.48 6.58 11.25
C TYR A 120 -4.03 6.46 11.68
N ILE A 121 -3.72 6.96 12.87
CA ILE A 121 -2.43 6.78 13.54
C ILE A 121 -2.54 5.52 14.39
N TYR A 122 -1.69 4.54 14.13
CA TYR A 122 -1.58 3.34 14.94
C TYR A 122 -0.26 3.31 15.68
N THR A 123 -0.31 3.15 17.01
CA THR A 123 0.86 2.97 17.87
C THR A 123 1.08 1.49 18.15
N ILE A 124 2.18 0.94 17.65
CA ILE A 124 2.45 -0.51 17.66
C ILE A 124 2.48 -1.07 19.10
N SER A 125 3.17 -0.40 20.02
CA SER A 125 3.36 -0.90 21.39
C SER A 125 2.09 -0.95 22.24
N SER A 126 1.11 -0.11 21.96
CA SER A 126 -0.14 -0.01 22.72
C SER A 126 -1.35 -0.51 21.93
N HIS A 127 -1.18 -0.89 20.66
CA HIS A 127 -2.26 -1.24 19.73
C HIS A 127 -3.34 -0.15 19.58
N LYS A 128 -3.01 1.12 19.95
CA LYS A 128 -3.93 2.24 19.91
C LYS A 128 -4.10 2.73 18.47
N LEU A 129 -5.33 2.82 18.01
CA LEU A 129 -5.74 3.35 16.71
C LEU A 129 -6.56 4.62 16.93
N GLU A 130 -6.14 5.73 16.32
CA GLU A 130 -6.77 7.04 16.44
C GLU A 130 -6.89 7.67 15.06
N LYS A 131 -7.92 8.46 14.79
CA LYS A 131 -7.99 9.22 13.55
C LYS A 131 -6.82 10.20 13.45
N LEU A 132 -6.27 10.35 12.24
CA LEU A 132 -5.29 11.40 11.97
C LEU A 132 -5.95 12.78 12.02
N SER A 133 -7.20 12.90 11.53
CA SER A 133 -7.95 14.14 11.45
C SER A 133 -9.44 13.85 11.42
N ASP A 134 -10.25 14.72 12.06
CA ASP A 134 -11.71 14.68 11.98
C ASP A 134 -12.28 15.51 10.82
N GLY A 135 -11.44 16.28 10.13
CA GLY A 135 -11.84 17.20 9.07
C GLY A 135 -12.13 16.56 7.70
N GLY A 136 -12.08 15.23 7.59
CA GLY A 136 -12.37 14.50 6.33
C GLY A 136 -11.11 13.89 5.67
N PRO A 137 -11.22 13.37 4.45
CA PRO A 137 -10.13 12.66 3.77
C PRO A 137 -8.91 13.53 3.50
N GLN A 138 -7.73 12.93 3.61
CA GLN A 138 -6.44 13.58 3.45
C GLN A 138 -5.72 13.08 2.19
N GLN A 139 -4.84 13.92 1.63
CA GLN A 139 -3.92 13.58 0.55
C GLN A 139 -2.48 13.65 1.05
N ILE A 140 -1.64 12.74 0.57
CA ILE A 140 -0.19 12.74 0.74
C ILE A 140 0.26 12.94 2.21
N PRO A 141 -0.24 12.15 3.18
CA PRO A 141 0.25 12.26 4.54
C PRO A 141 1.74 11.92 4.58
N THR A 142 2.50 12.78 5.24
CA THR A 142 3.96 12.71 5.30
C THR A 142 4.42 12.80 6.75
N TRP A 143 5.20 11.83 7.20
CA TRP A 143 5.84 11.86 8.50
C TRP A 143 6.95 12.91 8.55
N SER A 144 7.09 13.59 9.69
CA SER A 144 8.33 14.31 10.01
C SER A 144 9.48 13.31 10.24
N PRO A 145 10.75 13.72 10.02
CA PRO A 145 11.91 12.84 10.20
C PRO A 145 12.03 12.22 11.61
N ASP A 146 11.53 12.89 12.63
CA ASP A 146 11.49 12.41 14.02
C ASP A 146 10.27 11.54 14.35
N GLY A 147 9.34 11.36 13.39
CA GLY A 147 8.11 10.59 13.58
C GLY A 147 7.09 11.22 14.54
N MET A 148 7.24 12.50 14.91
CA MET A 148 6.39 13.16 15.90
C MET A 148 5.32 14.06 15.31
N GLN A 149 5.35 14.26 14.01
CA GLN A 149 4.39 15.09 13.29
C GLN A 149 3.99 14.42 11.98
N VAL A 150 2.79 14.76 11.50
CA VAL A 150 2.32 14.37 10.18
C VAL A 150 1.77 15.61 9.46
N ALA A 151 2.32 15.90 8.29
CA ALA A 151 1.75 16.89 7.38
C ALA A 151 0.87 16.20 6.34
N PHE A 152 -0.23 16.80 5.96
CA PHE A 152 -1.09 16.30 4.88
C PHE A 152 -1.79 17.47 4.17
N VAL A 153 -2.42 17.18 3.04
CA VAL A 153 -3.24 18.16 2.31
C VAL A 153 -4.72 17.78 2.42
N ARG A 154 -5.54 18.79 2.66
CA ARG A 154 -7.01 18.72 2.60
C ARG A 154 -7.53 20.04 2.02
N ASP A 155 -8.46 19.95 1.07
CA ASP A 155 -9.11 21.12 0.44
C ASP A 155 -8.09 22.16 -0.07
N ASN A 156 -7.02 21.69 -0.73
CA ASN A 156 -5.91 22.51 -1.25
C ASN A 156 -5.09 23.26 -0.21
N ASN A 157 -5.21 22.93 1.07
CA ASN A 157 -4.40 23.50 2.14
C ASN A 157 -3.57 22.43 2.84
N ILE A 158 -2.40 22.85 3.31
CA ILE A 158 -1.49 22.01 4.11
C ILE A 158 -1.90 22.10 5.57
N TYR A 159 -2.02 20.95 6.20
CA TYR A 159 -2.28 20.78 7.63
C TYR A 159 -1.11 20.06 8.30
N LEU A 160 -0.93 20.33 9.58
CA LEU A 160 0.08 19.68 10.42
C LEU A 160 -0.57 19.14 11.70
N VAL A 161 -0.37 17.86 11.96
CA VAL A 161 -0.77 17.21 13.22
C VAL A 161 0.46 16.97 14.08
N LYS A 162 0.43 17.41 15.34
CA LYS A 162 1.49 17.24 16.33
C LYS A 162 1.09 16.19 17.35
N LEU A 163 1.73 15.01 17.31
CA LEU A 163 1.37 13.84 18.11
C LEU A 163 1.60 14.04 19.61
N LEU A 164 2.61 14.82 20.00
CA LEU A 164 2.90 15.09 21.41
C LEU A 164 1.85 15.97 22.10
N TYR A 165 0.97 16.61 21.33
CA TYR A 165 -0.04 17.52 21.82
C TYR A 165 -1.44 17.01 21.52
N ASP A 166 -1.68 15.73 21.88
CA ASP A 166 -2.98 15.07 21.72
C ASP A 166 -3.50 15.14 20.25
N ASN A 167 -2.60 14.88 19.31
CA ASN A 167 -2.86 14.97 17.87
C ASN A 167 -3.41 16.34 17.42
N ALA A 168 -2.92 17.42 18.04
CA ALA A 168 -3.37 18.77 17.72
C ALA A 168 -3.13 19.08 16.24
N GLU A 169 -4.22 19.34 15.52
CA GLU A 169 -4.20 19.76 14.12
C GLU A 169 -4.10 21.27 13.99
N SER A 170 -3.26 21.74 13.09
CA SER A 170 -3.14 23.15 12.73
C SER A 170 -3.07 23.31 11.22
N GLU A 171 -3.74 24.33 10.71
CA GLU A 171 -3.69 24.73 9.32
C GLU A 171 -2.43 25.55 9.05
N VAL A 172 -1.59 25.11 8.10
CA VAL A 172 -0.33 25.76 7.73
C VAL A 172 -0.56 26.81 6.65
N THR A 173 -1.35 26.46 5.61
CA THR A 173 -1.77 27.39 4.55
C THR A 173 -3.29 27.58 4.64
N LYS A 174 -3.80 28.75 4.23
CA LYS A 174 -5.21 29.13 4.38
C LYS A 174 -5.83 29.73 3.12
N ASP A 175 -5.06 29.80 2.07
CA ASP A 175 -5.40 30.46 0.82
C ASP A 175 -5.79 29.47 -0.28
N GLY A 176 -5.82 28.17 0.04
CA GLY A 176 -6.20 27.11 -0.89
C GLY A 176 -7.60 27.33 -1.44
N LYS A 177 -7.72 27.30 -2.78
CA LYS A 177 -8.97 27.54 -3.47
C LYS A 177 -9.10 26.61 -4.67
N LYS A 178 -10.22 25.92 -4.76
CA LYS A 178 -10.48 24.95 -5.82
C LYS A 178 -10.30 25.60 -7.19
N ASN A 179 -9.46 24.97 -8.04
CA ASN A 179 -9.09 25.39 -9.40
C ASN A 179 -8.35 26.73 -9.51
N GLU A 180 -7.86 27.30 -8.40
CA GLU A 180 -7.12 28.56 -8.41
C GLU A 180 -5.80 28.47 -7.64
N ILE A 181 -5.84 28.01 -6.38
CA ILE A 181 -4.66 27.92 -5.51
C ILE A 181 -4.58 26.49 -4.93
N ILE A 182 -3.51 25.81 -5.24
CA ILE A 182 -3.26 24.44 -4.80
C ILE A 182 -1.98 24.45 -3.95
N ASN A 183 -2.11 24.10 -2.68
CA ASN A 183 -0.98 24.00 -1.76
C ASN A 183 -0.65 22.53 -1.50
N GLY A 184 0.62 22.14 -1.67
CA GLY A 184 1.17 20.87 -1.20
C GLY A 184 0.86 19.62 -2.05
N VAL A 185 0.06 19.74 -3.10
CA VAL A 185 -0.16 18.68 -4.11
C VAL A 185 0.15 19.23 -5.50
N PRO A 186 0.63 18.39 -6.42
CA PRO A 186 0.76 18.75 -7.84
C PRO A 186 -0.63 18.88 -8.49
N ASP A 187 -0.70 19.59 -9.59
CA ASP A 187 -1.87 19.61 -10.44
C ASP A 187 -1.93 18.39 -11.37
N TRP A 188 -2.96 18.33 -12.22
CA TRP A 188 -3.11 17.23 -13.19
C TRP A 188 -1.96 17.16 -14.22
N VAL A 189 -1.47 18.29 -14.69
CA VAL A 189 -0.37 18.35 -15.68
C VAL A 189 0.93 17.87 -15.05
N ASP A 190 1.23 18.32 -13.83
CA ASP A 190 2.38 17.88 -13.08
C ASP A 190 2.38 16.36 -12.84
N GLU A 191 1.20 15.80 -12.52
CA GLU A 191 1.08 14.36 -12.30
C GLU A 191 1.23 13.55 -13.59
N GLU A 192 0.54 13.93 -14.67
CA GLU A 192 0.51 13.14 -15.92
C GLU A 192 1.77 13.30 -16.76
N GLU A 193 2.30 14.52 -16.89
CA GLU A 193 3.44 14.82 -17.78
C GLU A 193 4.78 14.64 -17.05
N PHE A 194 4.89 15.06 -15.78
CA PHE A 194 6.16 15.01 -15.05
C PHE A 194 6.22 13.88 -14.02
N GLY A 195 5.12 13.15 -13.80
CA GLY A 195 5.07 12.05 -12.84
C GLY A 195 5.17 12.48 -11.38
N LEU A 196 4.93 13.76 -11.09
CA LEU A 196 4.96 14.28 -9.73
C LEU A 196 3.69 13.86 -8.99
N SER A 197 3.83 13.38 -7.76
CA SER A 197 2.70 12.98 -6.92
C SER A 197 2.71 13.65 -5.54
N ARG A 198 3.67 14.55 -5.29
CA ARG A 198 3.86 15.22 -4.01
C ARG A 198 4.35 16.65 -4.21
N GLY A 199 3.81 17.59 -3.44
CA GLY A 199 4.18 19.01 -3.45
C GLY A 199 4.68 19.55 -2.11
N HIS A 200 4.92 18.70 -1.09
CA HIS A 200 5.46 19.14 0.20
C HIS A 200 6.38 18.09 0.83
N TRP A 201 7.34 18.54 1.63
CA TRP A 201 8.32 17.73 2.36
C TRP A 201 8.67 18.39 3.69
N PHE A 202 9.08 17.59 4.67
CA PHE A 202 9.74 18.12 5.85
C PHE A 202 11.20 18.42 5.56
N SER A 203 11.72 19.53 6.11
CA SER A 203 13.15 19.80 6.12
C SER A 203 13.84 18.94 7.18
N THR A 204 15.00 18.38 6.84
CA THR A 204 15.88 17.69 7.80
C THR A 204 16.85 18.64 8.49
N LEU A 205 16.84 19.93 8.09
CA LEU A 205 17.69 20.94 8.72
C LEU A 205 17.20 21.22 10.15
N THR A 206 17.94 20.72 11.10
CA THR A 206 17.85 21.19 12.48
C THR A 206 18.30 22.66 12.49
N VAL A 207 17.40 23.59 12.62
CA VAL A 207 17.76 24.99 12.93
C VAL A 207 18.38 24.94 14.32
N ARG A 208 19.70 25.10 14.37
CA ARG A 208 20.46 25.27 15.62
C ARG A 208 20.24 26.67 16.18
#